data_e1298f3260e3ee4a9f4f677481153363
#
_entry.id   e1298f3260e3ee4a9f4f677481153363
#
_cell.length_a   1.000
_cell.length_b   1.000
_cell.length_c   1.000
_cell.angle_alpha   90.00
_cell.angle_beta   90.00
_cell.angle_gamma   90.00
#
_symmetry.space_group_name_H-M   'P 1'
#
loop_
_entity.id
_entity.type
_entity.pdbx_description
1 polymer ?
#
loop_
_entity_poly.entity_id
_entity_poly.type
_entity_poly.pdbx_seq_one_letter_code
_entity_poly.pdbx_strand_id
1 'polypeptide(L)'
;IETGVYVTGVVLDGKEWPAMTNIGNNPTFTRQYRRVETHILDWSGDIYGKTVTLRFYKRLRDEKKFSSITELVDAMKVDKKKVLLHFSAHT
;
A
#
# COMPACT_ATOMS: atom_id res chain seq x y z
N ILE A 1 5.43 8.26 -10.83
CA ILE A 1 4.19 7.78 -10.25
C ILE A 1 3.67 8.81 -9.23
N GLU A 2 2.39 9.07 -9.24
CA GLU A 2 1.79 10.07 -8.37
C GLU A 2 1.71 9.60 -6.92
N THR A 3 1.69 10.56 -6.00
CA THR A 3 1.34 10.26 -4.61
C THR A 3 -0.07 9.71 -4.53
N GLY A 4 -0.34 8.90 -3.55
CA GLY A 4 -1.65 8.30 -3.35
C GLY A 4 -1.57 6.91 -2.76
N VAL A 5 -2.72 6.29 -2.65
CA VAL A 5 -2.86 4.91 -2.16
C VAL A 5 -3.22 4.02 -3.34
N TYR A 6 -2.50 2.91 -3.45
CA TYR A 6 -2.58 2.02 -4.61
C TYR A 6 -2.93 0.59 -4.20
N VAL A 7 -3.69 -0.08 -5.08
CA VAL A 7 -3.76 -1.54 -5.06
C VAL A 7 -2.45 -2.07 -5.60
N THR A 8 -1.78 -2.89 -4.81
CA THR A 8 -0.51 -3.49 -5.21
C THR A 8 -0.51 -4.99 -4.93
N GLY A 9 0.43 -5.68 -5.53
CA GLY A 9 0.74 -7.07 -5.23
C GLY A 9 2.18 -7.20 -4.82
N VAL A 10 2.46 -7.96 -3.78
CA VAL A 10 3.82 -8.27 -3.35
C VAL A 10 4.11 -9.72 -3.70
N VAL A 11 5.08 -9.92 -4.59
CA VAL A 11 5.53 -11.27 -4.94
C VAL A 11 6.64 -11.67 -3.99
N LEU A 12 6.38 -12.70 -3.22
CA LEU A 12 7.27 -13.20 -2.18
C LEU A 12 7.34 -14.72 -2.28
N ASP A 13 8.53 -15.26 -2.47
CA ASP A 13 8.74 -16.70 -2.60
C ASP A 13 7.83 -17.35 -3.68
N GLY A 14 7.68 -16.67 -4.81
CA GLY A 14 6.92 -17.18 -5.95
C GLY A 14 5.40 -17.02 -5.84
N LYS A 15 4.91 -16.40 -4.77
CA LYS A 15 3.47 -16.16 -4.57
C LYS A 15 3.20 -14.67 -4.46
N GLU A 16 2.13 -14.22 -5.12
CA GLU A 16 1.68 -12.83 -5.02
C GLU A 16 0.64 -12.68 -3.91
N TRP A 17 0.87 -11.67 -3.07
CA TRP A 17 -0.02 -11.33 -1.96
C TRP A 17 -0.70 -9.99 -2.22
N PRO A 18 -2.00 -9.89 -1.97
CA PRO A 18 -2.68 -8.59 -2.03
C PRO A 18 -2.05 -7.60 -1.06
N ALA A 19 -1.88 -6.37 -1.51
CA ALA A 19 -1.26 -5.33 -0.71
C ALA A 19 -1.84 -3.97 -1.06
N MET A 20 -1.62 -3.00 -0.18
CA MET A 20 -1.84 -1.60 -0.50
C MET A 20 -0.54 -0.84 -0.26
N THR A 21 -0.27 0.11 -1.14
CA THR A 21 0.93 0.92 -1.09
C THR A 21 0.57 2.38 -1.03
N ASN A 22 1.14 3.07 -0.07
CA ASN A 22 1.00 4.52 0.06
C ASN A 22 2.29 5.17 -0.44
N ILE A 23 2.16 6.05 -1.43
CA ILE A 23 3.25 6.88 -1.91
C ILE A 23 2.99 8.30 -1.44
N GLY A 24 3.88 8.81 -0.61
CA GLY A 24 3.78 10.16 -0.07
C GLY A 24 5.05 10.94 -0.24
N ASN A 25 4.96 12.23 0.00
CA ASN A 25 6.12 13.12 0.06
C ASN A 25 6.43 13.44 1.50
N ASN A 26 7.72 13.42 1.83
CA ASN A 26 8.19 13.71 3.16
C ASN A 26 9.19 14.87 3.09
N PRO A 27 8.73 16.14 3.12
CA PRO A 27 9.60 17.28 2.95
C PRO A 27 10.54 17.47 4.12
N THR A 28 11.77 17.91 3.83
CA THR A 28 12.75 18.33 4.81
C THR A 28 13.19 19.77 4.51
N PHE A 29 14.07 20.33 5.32
CA PHE A 29 14.58 21.68 5.07
C PHE A 29 15.32 21.82 3.76
N THR A 30 15.97 20.78 3.30
CA THR A 30 16.86 20.85 2.13
C THR A 30 16.30 20.15 0.90
N ARG A 31 15.36 19.22 1.04
CA ARG A 31 14.78 18.50 -0.08
C ARG A 31 13.53 17.71 0.33
N GLN A 32 12.85 17.15 -0.66
CA GLN A 32 11.74 16.26 -0.45
C GLN A 32 12.18 14.81 -0.72
N TYR A 33 11.72 13.91 0.12
CA TYR A 33 11.84 12.50 -0.09
C TYR A 33 10.49 11.92 -0.48
N ARG A 34 10.52 10.96 -1.40
CA ARG A 34 9.33 10.18 -1.67
C ARG A 34 9.33 8.98 -0.74
N ARG A 35 8.22 8.81 -0.02
CA ARG A 35 8.04 7.70 0.92
C ARG A 35 7.14 6.65 0.26
N VAL A 36 7.57 5.39 0.28
CA VAL A 36 6.79 4.26 -0.22
C VAL A 36 6.61 3.29 0.93
N GLU A 37 5.36 3.11 1.36
CA GLU A 37 5.00 2.23 2.46
C GLU A 37 4.01 1.20 1.94
N THR A 38 4.31 -0.08 2.11
CA THR A 38 3.46 -1.17 1.63
C THR A 38 2.98 -2.01 2.80
N HIS A 39 1.67 -2.26 2.82
CA HIS A 39 1.03 -3.15 3.76
C HIS A 39 0.52 -4.38 3.01
N ILE A 40 1.07 -5.55 3.35
CA ILE A 40 0.65 -6.83 2.77
C ILE A 40 -0.54 -7.32 3.58
N LEU A 41 -1.66 -7.57 2.89
CA LEU A 41 -2.89 -7.98 3.57
C LEU A 41 -2.86 -9.45 3.96
N ASP A 42 -3.36 -9.74 5.17
CA ASP A 42 -3.54 -11.10 5.68
C ASP A 42 -2.27 -11.95 5.61
N TRP A 43 -1.12 -11.29 5.79
CA TRP A 43 0.18 -11.92 5.79
C TRP A 43 0.94 -11.50 7.03
N SER A 44 1.68 -12.43 7.60
CA SER A 44 2.60 -12.13 8.69
C SER A 44 3.89 -12.91 8.49
N GLY A 45 4.96 -12.39 9.01
CA GLY A 45 6.27 -12.99 8.87
C GLY A 45 7.35 -11.94 8.77
N ASP A 46 8.56 -12.37 8.46
CA ASP A 46 9.72 -11.51 8.31
C ASP A 46 10.24 -11.59 6.88
N ILE A 47 10.26 -10.44 6.22
CA ILE A 47 10.80 -10.31 4.86
C ILE A 47 12.16 -9.65 4.82
N TYR A 48 12.75 -9.39 5.98
CA TYR A 48 14.03 -8.74 6.06
C TYR A 48 15.10 -9.55 5.31
N GLY A 49 15.84 -8.87 4.44
CA GLY A 49 16.86 -9.53 3.63
C GLY A 49 16.34 -10.29 2.41
N LYS A 50 15.02 -10.35 2.22
CA LYS A 50 14.44 -10.99 1.03
C LYS A 50 14.23 -9.97 -0.09
N THR A 51 14.36 -10.41 -1.32
CA THR A 51 14.00 -9.63 -2.49
C THR A 51 12.53 -9.87 -2.80
N VAL A 52 11.76 -8.80 -2.95
CA VAL A 52 10.35 -8.87 -3.32
C VAL A 52 10.11 -8.05 -4.56
N THR A 53 9.09 -8.44 -5.33
CA THR A 53 8.62 -7.66 -6.47
C THR A 53 7.33 -6.98 -6.07
N LEU A 54 7.26 -5.68 -6.30
CA LEU A 54 6.07 -4.88 -6.03
C LEU A 54 5.41 -4.56 -7.37
N ARG A 55 4.15 -4.98 -7.52
CA ARG A 55 3.36 -4.72 -8.74
C ARG A 55 2.26 -3.72 -8.42
N PHE A 56 2.17 -2.66 -9.21
CA PHE A 56 1.14 -1.63 -9.07
C PHE A 56 0.01 -1.92 -10.04
N TYR A 57 -1.24 -1.95 -9.55
CA TYR A 57 -2.40 -2.25 -10.37
C TYR A 57 -3.34 -1.08 -10.57
N LYS A 58 -3.67 -0.37 -9.49
CA LYS A 58 -4.70 0.66 -9.57
C LYS A 58 -4.49 1.69 -8.47
N ARG A 59 -4.66 2.97 -8.81
CA ARG A 59 -4.69 4.05 -7.83
C ARG A 59 -6.07 4.10 -7.20
N LEU A 60 -6.13 4.08 -5.87
CA LEU A 60 -7.39 4.10 -5.15
C LEU A 60 -7.85 5.51 -4.78
N ARG A 61 -6.93 6.33 -4.30
CA ARG A 61 -7.26 7.65 -3.80
C ARG A 61 -6.02 8.48 -3.56
N ASP A 62 -6.23 9.77 -3.31
CA ASP A 62 -5.16 10.66 -2.88
C ASP A 62 -4.63 10.27 -1.50
N GLU A 63 -3.40 10.65 -1.24
CA GLU A 63 -2.88 10.61 0.11
C GLU A 63 -3.67 11.58 0.98
N LYS A 64 -3.97 11.18 2.22
CA LYS A 64 -4.81 11.97 3.12
C LYS A 64 -4.23 11.95 4.52
N LYS A 65 -4.28 13.10 5.17
CA LYS A 65 -4.02 13.21 6.61
C LYS A 65 -5.31 13.03 7.37
N PHE A 66 -5.25 12.29 8.46
CA PHE A 66 -6.41 12.01 9.29
C PHE A 66 -6.32 12.77 10.60
N SER A 67 -7.46 13.26 11.07
CA SER A 67 -7.53 14.01 12.32
C SER A 67 -7.61 13.11 13.54
N SER A 68 -7.88 11.83 13.35
CA SER A 68 -7.98 10.87 14.45
C SER A 68 -7.57 9.47 14.01
N ILE A 69 -7.24 8.63 14.98
CA ILE A 69 -6.93 7.22 14.73
C ILE A 69 -8.15 6.49 14.18
N THR A 70 -9.34 6.84 14.65
CA THR A 70 -10.60 6.23 14.17
C THR A 70 -10.79 6.48 12.68
N GLU A 71 -10.60 7.72 12.23
CA GLU A 71 -10.70 8.04 10.80
C GLU A 71 -9.68 7.27 9.97
N LEU A 72 -8.44 7.16 10.46
CA LEU A 72 -7.39 6.40 9.78
C LEU A 72 -7.77 4.93 9.65
N VAL A 73 -8.20 4.31 10.74
CA VAL A 73 -8.59 2.90 10.75
C VAL A 73 -9.77 2.64 9.82
N ASP A 74 -10.78 3.53 9.83
CA ASP A 74 -11.94 3.39 8.95
C ASP A 74 -11.55 3.49 7.48
N ALA A 75 -10.67 4.42 7.13
CA ALA A 75 -10.18 4.56 5.77
C ALA A 75 -9.38 3.33 5.33
N MET A 76 -8.55 2.79 6.21
CA MET A 76 -7.78 1.58 5.93
C MET A 76 -8.68 0.37 5.70
N LYS A 77 -9.77 0.25 6.43
CA LYS A 77 -10.75 -0.82 6.22
C LYS A 77 -11.41 -0.73 4.85
N VAL A 78 -11.76 0.47 4.43
CA VAL A 78 -12.33 0.70 3.10
C VAL A 78 -11.30 0.34 2.02
N ASP A 79 -10.07 0.79 2.18
CA ASP A 79 -9.00 0.48 1.23
C ASP A 79 -8.77 -1.02 1.14
N LYS A 80 -8.73 -1.73 2.27
CA LYS A 80 -8.56 -3.17 2.31
C LYS A 80 -9.64 -3.89 1.50
N LYS A 81 -10.90 -3.48 1.66
CA LYS A 81 -12.01 -4.06 0.89
C LYS A 81 -11.80 -3.87 -0.60
N LYS A 82 -11.39 -2.68 -1.02
CA LYS A 82 -11.14 -2.38 -2.44
C LYS A 82 -10.00 -3.23 -3.00
N VAL A 83 -8.94 -3.41 -2.23
CA VAL A 83 -7.82 -4.26 -2.63
C VAL A 83 -8.28 -5.71 -2.80
N LEU A 84 -8.99 -6.25 -1.83
CA LEU A 84 -9.47 -7.63 -1.88
C LEU A 84 -10.46 -7.85 -3.03
N LEU A 85 -11.33 -6.86 -3.31
CA LEU A 85 -12.23 -6.92 -4.45
C LEU A 85 -11.46 -6.95 -5.77
N HIS A 86 -10.41 -6.16 -5.90
CA HIS A 86 -9.57 -6.15 -7.09
C HIS A 86 -9.00 -7.54 -7.36
N PHE A 87 -8.38 -8.15 -6.35
CA PHE A 87 -7.79 -9.48 -6.51
C PHE A 87 -8.83 -10.56 -6.76
N SER A 88 -9.99 -10.48 -6.12
CA SER A 88 -11.08 -11.40 -6.35
C SER A 88 -11.62 -11.35 -7.78
N ALA A 89 -11.68 -10.15 -8.36
CA ALA A 89 -12.18 -9.96 -9.71
C ALA A 89 -11.17 -10.35 -10.80
N HIS A 90 -9.90 -10.46 -10.47
CA HIS A 90 -8.80 -10.66 -11.44
C HIS A 90 -8.05 -11.99 -11.25
N THR A 91 -8.60 -12.89 -10.52
CA THR A 91 -7.99 -14.23 -10.34
C THR A 91 -8.64 -15.30 -11.20
#